data_93a8f087edb0296371fa908f4bec6ce4
#
_entry.id   93a8f087edb0296371fa908f4bec6ce4
#
_cell.length_a   1.000
_cell.length_b   1.000
_cell.length_c   1.000
_cell.angle_alpha   90.00
_cell.angle_beta   90.00
_cell.angle_gamma   90.00
#
_symmetry.space_group_name_H-M   'P 1'
#
loop_
_entity.id
_entity.type
_entity.pdbx_description
1 polymer ?
#
loop_
_entity_poly.entity_id
_entity_poly.type
_entity_poly.pdbx_seq_one_letter_code
_entity_poly.pdbx_strand_id
1 'polypeptide(L)'
;MESIPAYYFSFSCRTLRLQHITSRPRISIMTMRTANPRLIVPALLVALTAVACTSATRSAAQAAAPGTGQGELAAIAQARADSLRHPYTTADVHFMSSMVGHHAQAIVMSRWAPTHGASASVQTLAARIINAQQDEIATMQQWLRDRLQPVPEARPAGMKMMMNGVEHEMLMPGMLTEAQMKELDQAKGPEFDRLFLIFMIQHHRGAVSMVKDLFDSYGAGQDEIVFKFASDVNVDQSTEIARMQKMLAAATLGIETQ
;
A
#
# COMPACT_ATOMS: atom_id res chain seq x y z
N MET A 1 -57.53 8.15 -10.28
CA MET A 1 -57.59 6.97 -11.12
C MET A 1 -57.05 7.37 -12.47
N GLU A 2 -55.75 7.27 -12.66
CA GLU A 2 -55.13 7.41 -13.98
C GLU A 2 -54.02 6.33 -14.07
N SER A 3 -54.20 5.50 -15.07
CA SER A 3 -53.44 4.28 -15.36
C SER A 3 -52.15 4.62 -16.09
N ILE A 4 -51.04 4.09 -15.64
CA ILE A 4 -49.72 4.17 -16.28
C ILE A 4 -49.56 2.99 -17.25
N PRO A 5 -49.13 3.19 -18.50
CA PRO A 5 -48.91 2.08 -19.46
C PRO A 5 -47.55 1.39 -19.23
N ALA A 6 -47.56 0.06 -19.23
CA ALA A 6 -46.41 -0.79 -19.23
C ALA A 6 -45.73 -0.83 -20.61
N TYR A 7 -44.45 -0.48 -20.68
CA TYR A 7 -43.61 -0.71 -21.86
C TYR A 7 -42.95 -2.08 -21.79
N TYR A 8 -43.36 -2.98 -22.66
CA TYR A 8 -42.70 -4.24 -22.94
C TYR A 8 -41.48 -4.00 -23.83
N PHE A 9 -40.28 -4.26 -23.31
CA PHE A 9 -39.07 -4.38 -24.12
C PHE A 9 -38.83 -5.84 -24.47
N SER A 10 -39.00 -6.15 -25.77
CA SER A 10 -38.70 -7.44 -26.35
C SER A 10 -37.21 -7.55 -26.64
N PHE A 11 -36.49 -8.45 -25.95
CA PHE A 11 -35.09 -8.79 -26.25
C PHE A 11 -35.07 -9.91 -27.30
N SER A 12 -34.63 -9.56 -28.50
CA SER A 12 -34.38 -10.51 -29.59
C SER A 12 -33.02 -11.20 -29.35
N CYS A 13 -33.06 -12.50 -29.11
CA CYS A 13 -31.89 -13.36 -28.94
C CYS A 13 -31.25 -13.63 -30.34
N ARG A 14 -30.15 -12.95 -30.65
CA ARG A 14 -29.28 -13.29 -31.79
C ARG A 14 -28.18 -14.26 -31.34
N THR A 15 -28.33 -15.51 -31.74
CA THR A 15 -27.32 -16.55 -31.69
C THR A 15 -26.10 -16.18 -32.52
N LEU A 16 -24.97 -15.89 -31.88
CA LEU A 16 -23.66 -15.76 -32.51
C LEU A 16 -22.97 -17.13 -32.56
N ARG A 17 -22.77 -17.61 -33.77
CA ARG A 17 -22.06 -18.84 -34.14
C ARG A 17 -20.57 -18.68 -33.85
N LEU A 18 -20.04 -19.49 -32.96
CA LEU A 18 -18.62 -19.63 -32.72
C LEU A 18 -17.92 -20.31 -33.92
N GLN A 19 -17.06 -19.58 -34.60
CA GLN A 19 -16.11 -20.16 -35.53
C GLN A 19 -14.83 -20.52 -34.75
N HIS A 20 -14.49 -21.80 -34.74
CA HIS A 20 -13.23 -22.34 -34.31
C HIS A 20 -12.09 -21.84 -35.21
N ILE A 21 -11.18 -21.08 -34.66
CA ILE A 21 -9.87 -20.85 -35.28
C ILE A 21 -8.83 -21.55 -34.40
N THR A 22 -8.41 -22.74 -34.87
CA THR A 22 -7.25 -23.46 -34.37
C THR A 22 -6.01 -22.98 -35.14
N SER A 23 -5.16 -22.19 -34.50
CA SER A 23 -3.78 -22.02 -34.96
C SER A 23 -2.85 -21.97 -33.77
N ARG A 24 -2.16 -23.09 -33.55
CA ARG A 24 -1.03 -23.17 -32.60
C ARG A 24 0.23 -22.63 -33.28
N PRO A 25 0.98 -21.71 -32.67
CA PRO A 25 2.35 -21.43 -33.14
C PRO A 25 3.28 -22.53 -32.66
N ARG A 26 4.06 -23.11 -33.62
CA ARG A 26 5.18 -24.00 -33.36
C ARG A 26 6.32 -23.22 -32.73
N ILE A 27 6.71 -23.59 -31.52
CA ILE A 27 7.96 -23.13 -30.91
C ILE A 27 9.07 -23.94 -31.49
N SER A 28 9.95 -23.29 -32.28
CA SER A 28 11.17 -23.85 -32.82
C SER A 28 12.25 -23.78 -31.74
N ILE A 29 12.66 -24.93 -31.21
CA ILE A 29 13.77 -25.04 -30.26
C ILE A 29 15.04 -25.01 -31.10
N MET A 30 15.77 -23.90 -31.01
CA MET A 30 17.08 -23.73 -31.62
C MET A 30 18.14 -24.26 -30.65
N THR A 31 18.65 -25.49 -30.95
CA THR A 31 19.77 -26.11 -30.24
C THR A 31 21.08 -25.40 -30.62
N MET A 32 21.64 -24.65 -29.66
CA MET A 32 23.02 -24.16 -29.83
C MET A 32 24.01 -25.27 -29.48
N ARG A 33 24.74 -25.67 -30.48
CA ARG A 33 25.92 -26.58 -30.40
C ARG A 33 27.03 -25.87 -29.63
N THR A 34 27.52 -26.55 -28.61
CA THR A 34 28.78 -26.26 -27.92
C THR A 34 29.94 -26.50 -28.83
N ALA A 35 30.74 -25.50 -29.15
CA ALA A 35 32.05 -25.63 -29.72
C ALA A 35 33.11 -25.31 -28.66
N ASN A 36 33.88 -26.34 -28.30
CA ASN A 36 35.11 -26.21 -27.53
C ASN A 36 36.26 -25.92 -28.51
N PRO A 37 37.14 -24.98 -28.24
CA PRO A 37 38.54 -25.16 -28.67
C PRO A 37 39.49 -25.16 -27.50
N ARG A 38 40.36 -26.14 -27.59
CA ARG A 38 41.51 -26.42 -26.74
C ARG A 38 42.61 -25.38 -26.91
N LEU A 39 43.26 -25.07 -25.78
CA LEU A 39 44.70 -24.87 -25.59
C LEU A 39 45.46 -23.90 -26.52
N ILE A 40 45.99 -22.83 -25.96
CA ILE A 40 47.44 -22.51 -26.12
C ILE A 40 47.86 -21.74 -24.86
N VAL A 41 48.81 -22.30 -24.10
CA VAL A 41 49.62 -21.63 -23.08
C VAL A 41 50.85 -21.06 -23.79
N PRO A 42 51.27 -19.86 -23.52
CA PRO A 42 52.68 -19.57 -23.38
C PRO A 42 53.00 -19.07 -21.96
N ALA A 43 53.95 -19.74 -21.37
CA ALA A 43 54.68 -19.27 -20.20
C ALA A 43 55.53 -18.08 -20.59
N LEU A 44 55.43 -17.00 -19.82
CA LEU A 44 56.48 -15.98 -19.79
C LEU A 44 56.64 -15.34 -18.41
N LEU A 45 57.79 -15.63 -17.86
CA LEU A 45 58.63 -14.83 -16.97
C LEU A 45 58.05 -14.06 -15.80
N VAL A 46 58.43 -14.57 -14.68
CA VAL A 46 58.55 -13.95 -13.36
C VAL A 46 59.38 -12.67 -13.42
N ALA A 47 58.81 -11.53 -13.06
CA ALA A 47 59.52 -10.37 -12.62
C ALA A 47 59.12 -10.14 -11.15
N LEU A 48 59.97 -10.53 -10.21
CA LEU A 48 59.89 -10.12 -8.83
C LEU A 48 60.18 -8.60 -8.70
N THR A 49 59.16 -7.82 -8.47
CA THR A 49 59.35 -6.51 -7.89
C THR A 49 58.90 -6.57 -6.44
N ALA A 50 59.86 -6.53 -5.54
CA ALA A 50 59.63 -6.35 -4.12
C ALA A 50 59.03 -4.96 -3.90
N VAL A 51 57.70 -4.89 -3.72
CA VAL A 51 57.03 -3.71 -3.18
C VAL A 51 57.07 -3.81 -1.68
N ALA A 52 57.84 -2.93 -1.08
CA ALA A 52 57.91 -2.76 0.36
C ALA A 52 56.51 -2.58 0.96
N CYS A 53 56.11 -3.51 1.80
CA CYS A 53 54.96 -3.32 2.68
C CYS A 53 55.29 -2.22 3.69
N THR A 54 54.94 -1.00 3.34
CA THR A 54 54.71 0.02 4.37
C THR A 54 53.42 -0.36 5.06
N SER A 55 53.55 -0.93 6.26
CA SER A 55 52.49 -1.08 7.23
C SER A 55 51.98 0.32 7.57
N ALA A 56 51.07 0.85 6.78
CA ALA A 56 50.25 1.96 7.21
C ALA A 56 49.39 1.37 8.34
N THR A 57 49.80 1.62 9.57
CA THR A 57 48.93 1.57 10.74
C THR A 57 47.73 2.44 10.39
N ARG A 58 46.69 1.83 9.85
CA ARG A 58 45.37 2.40 9.82
C ARG A 58 45.01 2.59 11.30
N SER A 59 45.30 3.79 11.78
CA SER A 59 44.60 4.32 12.93
C SER A 59 43.13 4.01 12.69
N ALA A 60 42.55 3.21 13.55
CA ALA A 60 41.11 3.08 13.64
C ALA A 60 40.59 4.46 14.05
N ALA A 61 40.59 5.38 13.08
CA ALA A 61 39.72 6.51 13.15
C ALA A 61 38.34 5.87 13.18
N GLN A 62 37.81 5.83 14.36
CA GLN A 62 36.43 5.57 14.65
C GLN A 62 35.61 6.20 13.52
N ALA A 63 35.09 5.35 12.62
CA ALA A 63 34.05 5.76 11.75
C ALA A 63 32.90 6.14 12.68
N ALA A 64 32.86 7.41 13.05
CA ALA A 64 31.65 8.01 13.54
C ALA A 64 30.57 7.59 12.52
N ALA A 65 29.60 6.87 12.97
CA ALA A 65 28.41 6.57 12.18
C ALA A 65 28.03 7.91 11.52
N PRO A 66 27.81 7.96 10.18
CA PRO A 66 27.42 9.18 9.52
C PRO A 66 26.21 9.68 10.30
N GLY A 67 26.41 10.83 10.96
CA GLY A 67 25.41 11.34 11.88
C GLY A 67 24.09 11.41 11.14
N THR A 68 23.07 10.81 11.73
CA THR A 68 21.67 10.85 11.28
C THR A 68 21.24 12.23 10.80
N GLY A 69 21.84 13.30 11.33
CA GLY A 69 21.59 14.68 10.94
C GLY A 69 22.04 15.07 9.52
N GLN A 70 23.11 14.50 8.96
CA GLN A 70 23.53 14.87 7.59
C GLN A 70 22.62 14.27 6.53
N GLY A 71 22.17 13.03 6.71
CA GLY A 71 21.18 12.39 5.85
C GLY A 71 19.83 13.10 5.89
N GLU A 72 19.39 13.49 7.07
CA GLU A 72 18.14 14.24 7.27
C GLU A 72 18.19 15.62 6.63
N LEU A 73 19.27 16.37 6.80
CA LEU A 73 19.42 17.67 6.14
C LEU A 73 19.47 17.56 4.62
N ALA A 74 20.07 16.51 4.07
CA ALA A 74 20.09 16.25 2.64
C ALA A 74 18.68 15.91 2.12
N ALA A 75 17.91 15.09 2.83
CA ALA A 75 16.53 14.76 2.48
C ALA A 75 15.63 15.99 2.51
N ILE A 76 15.75 16.83 3.53
CA ILE A 76 15.02 18.12 3.61
C ILE A 76 15.39 19.04 2.45
N ALA A 77 16.68 19.18 2.13
CA ALA A 77 17.13 19.99 1.01
C ALA A 77 16.58 19.49 -0.33
N GLN A 78 16.57 18.18 -0.54
CA GLN A 78 15.99 17.56 -1.72
C GLN A 78 14.49 17.81 -1.80
N ALA A 79 13.75 17.55 -0.72
CA ALA A 79 12.32 17.79 -0.66
C ALA A 79 11.92 19.24 -0.93
N ARG A 80 12.73 20.21 -0.45
CA ARG A 80 12.54 21.62 -0.77
C ARG A 80 12.78 21.93 -2.24
N ALA A 81 13.83 21.36 -2.84
CA ALA A 81 14.10 21.50 -4.26
C ALA A 81 12.97 20.91 -5.12
N ASP A 82 12.42 19.77 -4.72
CA ASP A 82 11.32 19.10 -5.40
C ASP A 82 10.01 19.89 -5.25
N SER A 83 9.73 20.45 -4.07
CA SER A 83 8.54 21.26 -3.85
C SER A 83 8.52 22.58 -4.62
N LEU A 84 9.68 23.07 -5.08
CA LEU A 84 9.75 24.22 -6.00
C LEU A 84 9.37 23.83 -7.44
N ARG A 85 9.61 22.58 -7.82
CA ARG A 85 9.25 22.05 -9.15
C ARG A 85 7.82 21.50 -9.19
N HIS A 86 7.42 20.83 -8.11
CA HIS A 86 6.11 20.21 -7.93
C HIS A 86 5.57 20.61 -6.56
N PRO A 87 4.95 21.79 -6.45
CA PRO A 87 4.49 22.31 -5.17
C PRO A 87 3.41 21.40 -4.58
N TYR A 88 3.59 21.01 -3.32
CA TYR A 88 2.54 20.36 -2.56
C TYR A 88 1.61 21.43 -1.95
N THR A 89 0.39 21.04 -1.66
CA THR A 89 -0.67 21.87 -1.10
C THR A 89 -0.98 21.50 0.34
N THR A 90 -1.80 22.31 1.00
CA THR A 90 -2.38 21.92 2.31
C THR A 90 -3.24 20.67 2.24
N ALA A 91 -3.87 20.39 1.08
CA ALA A 91 -4.63 19.17 0.87
C ALA A 91 -3.72 17.93 0.85
N ASP A 92 -2.52 18.02 0.27
CA ASP A 92 -1.54 16.94 0.31
C ASP A 92 -1.07 16.67 1.74
N VAL A 93 -0.75 17.72 2.50
CA VAL A 93 -0.36 17.59 3.91
C VAL A 93 -1.49 16.97 4.74
N HIS A 94 -2.72 17.43 4.51
CA HIS A 94 -3.91 16.90 5.17
C HIS A 94 -4.11 15.41 4.86
N PHE A 95 -4.03 15.02 3.59
CA PHE A 95 -4.17 13.64 3.16
C PHE A 95 -3.10 12.74 3.80
N MET A 96 -1.82 13.11 3.68
CA MET A 96 -0.70 12.33 4.24
C MET A 96 -0.79 12.22 5.77
N SER A 97 -1.20 13.29 6.45
CA SER A 97 -1.35 13.28 7.91
C SER A 97 -2.53 12.44 8.38
N SER A 98 -3.68 12.59 7.74
CA SER A 98 -4.92 11.90 8.13
C SER A 98 -4.85 10.40 7.86
N MET A 99 -4.22 10.00 6.77
CA MET A 99 -4.09 8.61 6.38
C MET A 99 -3.20 7.80 7.35
N VAL A 100 -2.28 8.43 8.08
CA VAL A 100 -1.50 7.77 9.15
C VAL A 100 -2.42 7.19 10.23
N GLY A 101 -3.35 7.99 10.76
CA GLY A 101 -4.30 7.52 11.79
C GLY A 101 -5.31 6.53 11.23
N HIS A 102 -5.75 6.74 9.99
CA HIS A 102 -6.63 5.82 9.27
C HIS A 102 -5.99 4.43 9.15
N HIS A 103 -4.80 4.32 8.60
CA HIS A 103 -4.06 3.05 8.46
C HIS A 103 -3.78 2.38 9.81
N ALA A 104 -3.44 3.17 10.83
CA ALA A 104 -3.23 2.64 12.17
C ALA A 104 -4.46 1.90 12.72
N GLN A 105 -5.68 2.32 12.38
CA GLN A 105 -6.90 1.61 12.80
C GLN A 105 -7.00 0.24 12.12
N ALA A 106 -6.74 0.13 10.83
CA ALA A 106 -6.75 -1.15 10.12
C ALA A 106 -5.72 -2.14 10.69
N ILE A 107 -4.53 -1.64 11.08
CA ILE A 107 -3.51 -2.45 11.73
C ILE A 107 -4.02 -2.98 13.08
N VAL A 108 -4.70 -2.16 13.90
CA VAL A 108 -5.28 -2.61 15.17
C VAL A 108 -6.31 -3.72 14.93
N MET A 109 -7.26 -3.50 14.02
CA MET A 109 -8.27 -4.50 13.66
C MET A 109 -7.63 -5.81 13.18
N SER A 110 -6.60 -5.71 12.33
CA SER A 110 -5.90 -6.85 11.76
C SER A 110 -5.11 -7.66 12.80
N ARG A 111 -4.56 -7.01 13.83
CA ARG A 111 -3.84 -7.66 14.92
C ARG A 111 -4.73 -8.55 15.80
N TRP A 112 -6.01 -8.37 15.77
CA TRP A 112 -6.96 -9.22 16.51
C TRP A 112 -7.15 -10.59 15.85
N ALA A 113 -6.96 -10.72 14.54
CA ALA A 113 -7.24 -11.96 13.81
C ALA A 113 -6.63 -13.22 14.43
N PRO A 114 -5.35 -13.29 14.85
CA PRO A 114 -4.76 -14.49 15.45
C PRO A 114 -5.36 -14.86 16.81
N THR A 115 -5.81 -13.89 17.60
CA THR A 115 -6.29 -14.08 18.97
C THR A 115 -7.81 -14.22 19.06
N HIS A 116 -8.50 -13.93 17.97
CA HIS A 116 -9.97 -13.96 17.89
C HIS A 116 -10.50 -15.20 17.15
N GLY A 117 -9.63 -16.17 16.87
CA GLY A 117 -10.03 -17.42 16.20
C GLY A 117 -10.42 -17.24 14.73
N ALA A 118 -9.85 -16.26 14.07
CA ALA A 118 -10.08 -16.03 12.65
C ALA A 118 -9.65 -17.24 11.81
N SER A 119 -10.33 -17.46 10.68
CA SER A 119 -9.95 -18.46 9.69
C SER A 119 -8.53 -18.17 9.11
N ALA A 120 -7.88 -19.19 8.58
CA ALA A 120 -6.55 -19.07 7.99
C ALA A 120 -6.52 -18.03 6.84
N SER A 121 -7.60 -17.94 6.06
CA SER A 121 -7.74 -16.98 4.98
C SER A 121 -7.81 -15.54 5.49
N VAL A 122 -8.56 -15.28 6.57
CA VAL A 122 -8.64 -13.95 7.20
C VAL A 122 -7.35 -13.61 7.91
N GLN A 123 -6.69 -14.55 8.59
CA GLN A 123 -5.36 -14.31 9.19
C GLN A 123 -4.31 -13.94 8.13
N THR A 124 -4.33 -14.63 6.98
CA THR A 124 -3.42 -14.32 5.87
C THR A 124 -3.68 -12.92 5.31
N LEU A 125 -4.95 -12.54 5.13
CA LEU A 125 -5.32 -11.19 4.69
C LEU A 125 -4.88 -10.14 5.71
N ALA A 126 -5.18 -10.35 6.99
CA ALA A 126 -4.81 -9.45 8.08
C ALA A 126 -3.29 -9.21 8.17
N ALA A 127 -2.49 -10.27 8.03
CA ALA A 127 -1.02 -10.16 8.02
C ALA A 127 -0.52 -9.31 6.83
N ARG A 128 -1.13 -9.44 5.65
CA ARG A 128 -0.79 -8.62 4.48
C ARG A 128 -1.14 -7.16 4.70
N ILE A 129 -2.33 -6.87 5.24
CA ILE A 129 -2.77 -5.51 5.57
C ILE A 129 -1.80 -4.88 6.59
N ILE A 130 -1.40 -5.60 7.63
CA ILE A 130 -0.43 -5.08 8.62
C ILE A 130 0.87 -4.67 7.94
N ASN A 131 1.46 -5.55 7.13
CA ASN A 131 2.75 -5.28 6.50
C ASN A 131 2.66 -4.10 5.53
N ALA A 132 1.69 -4.10 4.62
CA ALA A 132 1.52 -3.03 3.64
C ALA A 132 1.29 -1.68 4.32
N GLN A 133 0.35 -1.61 5.25
CA GLN A 133 -0.01 -0.34 5.88
C GLN A 133 1.03 0.17 6.88
N GLN A 134 1.91 -0.68 7.43
CA GLN A 134 3.07 -0.22 8.18
C GLN A 134 4.09 0.51 7.28
N ASP A 135 4.37 -0.03 6.10
CA ASP A 135 5.27 0.59 5.13
C ASP A 135 4.68 1.91 4.58
N GLU A 136 3.37 1.93 4.36
CA GLU A 136 2.64 3.12 3.93
C GLU A 136 2.66 4.23 4.99
N ILE A 137 2.46 3.89 6.28
CA ILE A 137 2.62 4.83 7.39
C ILE A 137 4.03 5.40 7.43
N ALA A 138 5.06 4.56 7.30
CA ALA A 138 6.44 5.02 7.29
C ALA A 138 6.71 6.01 6.14
N THR A 139 6.17 5.73 4.95
CA THR A 139 6.26 6.60 3.77
C THR A 139 5.62 7.97 4.03
N MET A 140 4.39 7.99 4.57
CA MET A 140 3.68 9.23 4.88
C MET A 140 4.42 10.06 5.94
N GLN A 141 4.85 9.42 7.02
CA GLN A 141 5.60 10.10 8.07
C GLN A 141 6.94 10.63 7.57
N GLN A 142 7.64 9.89 6.67
CA GLN A 142 8.87 10.39 6.07
C GLN A 142 8.61 11.59 5.17
N TRP A 143 7.59 11.55 4.32
CA TRP A 143 7.21 12.67 3.47
C TRP A 143 6.91 13.95 4.27
N LEU A 144 6.19 13.81 5.40
CA LEU A 144 5.89 14.93 6.30
C LEU A 144 7.17 15.48 6.96
N ARG A 145 8.07 14.61 7.45
CA ARG A 145 9.36 15.04 8.05
C ARG A 145 10.19 15.86 7.07
N ASP A 146 10.34 15.34 5.84
CA ASP A 146 11.17 15.97 4.81
C ASP A 146 10.66 17.37 4.45
N ARG A 147 9.37 17.64 4.68
CA ARG A 147 8.73 18.94 4.42
C ARG A 147 8.50 19.78 5.67
N LEU A 148 9.08 19.38 6.79
CA LEU A 148 8.96 20.05 8.09
C LEU A 148 7.49 20.23 8.52
N GLN A 149 6.63 19.29 8.14
CA GLN A 149 5.25 19.26 8.57
C GLN A 149 5.11 18.47 9.88
N PRO A 150 4.09 18.76 10.70
CA PRO A 150 3.77 17.95 11.88
C PRO A 150 3.57 16.48 11.50
N VAL A 151 4.23 15.57 12.24
CA VAL A 151 4.16 14.13 11.99
C VAL A 151 3.25 13.49 13.03
N PRO A 152 2.08 12.94 12.64
CA PRO A 152 1.19 12.26 13.56
C PRO A 152 1.82 10.94 14.05
N GLU A 153 1.47 10.55 15.28
CA GLU A 153 1.73 9.22 15.77
C GLU A 153 0.90 8.17 15.00
N ALA A 154 1.48 6.98 14.81
CA ALA A 154 0.80 5.84 14.17
C ALA A 154 -0.17 5.16 15.18
N ARG A 155 -1.23 5.85 15.54
CA ARG A 155 -2.31 5.36 16.39
C ARG A 155 -3.66 5.66 15.76
N PRO A 156 -4.68 4.82 16.00
CA PRO A 156 -6.04 5.15 15.56
C PRO A 156 -6.45 6.51 16.14
N ALA A 157 -6.60 7.47 15.27
CA ALA A 157 -7.03 8.80 15.65
C ALA A 157 -7.77 9.46 14.49
N GLY A 158 -8.87 10.10 14.79
CA GLY A 158 -9.53 11.01 13.87
C GLY A 158 -8.74 12.29 13.68
N MET A 159 -9.23 13.14 12.82
CA MET A 159 -8.67 14.48 12.63
C MET A 159 -9.16 15.42 13.72
N LYS A 160 -8.23 16.18 14.30
CA LYS A 160 -8.57 17.26 15.22
C LYS A 160 -8.99 18.49 14.43
N MET A 161 -10.19 18.98 14.70
CA MET A 161 -10.76 20.18 14.11
C MET A 161 -11.21 21.16 15.19
N MET A 162 -10.89 22.43 14.99
CA MET A 162 -11.41 23.49 15.85
C MET A 162 -12.80 23.91 15.37
N MET A 163 -13.83 23.63 16.16
CA MET A 163 -15.19 24.07 15.92
C MET A 163 -15.65 24.96 17.08
N ASN A 164 -16.00 26.21 16.79
CA ASN A 164 -16.41 27.18 17.79
C ASN A 164 -15.44 27.38 18.99
N GLY A 165 -14.12 27.29 18.70
CA GLY A 165 -13.07 27.40 19.71
C GLY A 165 -12.84 26.15 20.57
N VAL A 166 -13.51 25.04 20.26
CA VAL A 166 -13.32 23.74 20.92
C VAL A 166 -12.70 22.75 19.93
N GLU A 167 -11.71 21.99 20.41
CA GLU A 167 -11.10 20.92 19.61
C GLU A 167 -12.04 19.71 19.58
N HIS A 168 -12.43 19.28 18.38
CA HIS A 168 -13.21 18.08 18.13
C HIS A 168 -12.38 17.08 17.34
N GLU A 169 -12.46 15.81 17.70
CA GLU A 169 -11.92 14.73 16.92
C GLU A 169 -13.00 14.18 15.99
N MET A 170 -12.74 14.26 14.68
CA MET A 170 -13.65 13.73 13.65
C MET A 170 -13.02 12.50 13.00
N LEU A 171 -13.76 11.40 12.95
CA LEU A 171 -13.30 10.20 12.24
C LEU A 171 -13.15 10.49 10.75
N MET A 172 -12.08 9.98 10.15
CA MET A 172 -11.92 10.00 8.70
C MET A 172 -12.97 9.11 8.03
N PRO A 173 -13.29 9.35 6.76
CA PRO A 173 -14.20 8.51 6.00
C PRO A 173 -13.88 7.02 6.17
N GLY A 174 -14.86 6.21 6.46
CA GLY A 174 -14.73 4.76 6.61
C GLY A 174 -14.14 4.26 7.92
N MET A 175 -13.50 5.10 8.73
CA MET A 175 -13.03 4.68 10.06
C MET A 175 -14.18 4.15 10.91
N LEU A 176 -13.87 3.13 11.70
CA LEU A 176 -14.80 2.56 12.66
C LEU A 176 -14.96 3.48 13.86
N THR A 177 -16.19 3.57 14.33
CA THR A 177 -16.51 4.17 15.62
C THR A 177 -16.00 3.28 16.77
N GLU A 178 -15.90 3.85 17.96
CA GLU A 178 -15.54 3.08 19.16
C GLU A 178 -16.49 1.90 19.40
N ALA A 179 -17.79 2.07 19.14
CA ALA A 179 -18.77 1.01 19.25
C ALA A 179 -18.50 -0.15 18.26
N GLN A 180 -18.20 0.16 17.00
CA GLN A 180 -17.86 -0.84 16.00
C GLN A 180 -16.52 -1.54 16.31
N MET A 181 -15.52 -0.79 16.78
CA MET A 181 -14.25 -1.38 17.23
C MET A 181 -14.48 -2.36 18.39
N LYS A 182 -15.29 -1.99 19.36
CA LYS A 182 -15.65 -2.86 20.48
C LYS A 182 -16.44 -4.09 20.02
N GLU A 183 -17.37 -3.94 19.09
CA GLU A 183 -18.12 -5.05 18.51
C GLU A 183 -17.19 -6.05 17.86
N LEU A 184 -16.22 -5.59 17.06
CA LEU A 184 -15.23 -6.45 16.42
C LEU A 184 -14.31 -7.15 17.43
N ASP A 185 -13.85 -6.44 18.47
CA ASP A 185 -12.99 -7.02 19.53
C ASP A 185 -13.70 -8.09 20.36
N GLN A 186 -15.02 -8.00 20.50
CA GLN A 186 -15.82 -9.00 21.21
C GLN A 186 -16.13 -10.23 20.37
N ALA A 187 -16.13 -10.14 19.06
CA ALA A 187 -16.43 -11.22 18.14
C ALA A 187 -15.31 -12.27 18.12
N LYS A 188 -15.70 -13.56 17.88
CA LYS A 188 -14.75 -14.69 17.80
C LYS A 188 -15.16 -15.64 16.66
N GLY A 189 -14.15 -16.34 16.12
CA GLY A 189 -14.38 -17.37 15.10
C GLY A 189 -15.06 -16.82 13.84
N PRO A 190 -16.06 -17.51 13.30
CA PRO A 190 -16.74 -17.10 12.07
C PRO A 190 -17.40 -15.72 12.15
N GLU A 191 -17.86 -15.30 13.35
CA GLU A 191 -18.44 -13.97 13.53
C GLU A 191 -17.38 -12.90 13.48
N PHE A 192 -16.17 -13.14 14.02
CA PHE A 192 -15.04 -12.24 13.83
C PHE A 192 -14.71 -12.08 12.35
N ASP A 193 -14.62 -13.20 11.61
CA ASP A 193 -14.33 -13.16 10.17
C ASP A 193 -15.35 -12.30 9.41
N ARG A 194 -16.63 -12.50 9.69
CA ARG A 194 -17.72 -11.76 9.06
C ARG A 194 -17.62 -10.26 9.34
N LEU A 195 -17.49 -9.88 10.62
CA LEU A 195 -17.40 -8.47 11.02
C LEU A 195 -16.09 -7.83 10.52
N PHE A 196 -14.96 -8.53 10.60
CA PHE A 196 -13.68 -8.05 10.09
C PHE A 196 -13.79 -7.70 8.60
N LEU A 197 -14.35 -8.60 7.78
CA LEU A 197 -14.51 -8.36 6.36
C LEU A 197 -15.45 -7.18 6.08
N ILE A 198 -16.59 -7.09 6.76
CA ILE A 198 -17.55 -5.99 6.59
C ILE A 198 -16.90 -4.64 6.96
N PHE A 199 -16.28 -4.57 8.13
CA PHE A 199 -15.70 -3.34 8.65
C PHE A 199 -14.43 -2.94 7.90
N MET A 200 -13.61 -3.90 7.46
CA MET A 200 -12.44 -3.60 6.65
C MET A 200 -12.83 -3.12 5.24
N ILE A 201 -13.90 -3.66 4.65
CA ILE A 201 -14.46 -3.12 3.40
C ILE A 201 -14.95 -1.67 3.59
N GLN A 202 -15.64 -1.37 4.69
CA GLN A 202 -16.05 0.00 5.03
C GLN A 202 -14.83 0.91 5.13
N HIS A 203 -13.82 0.49 5.87
CA HIS A 203 -12.59 1.22 6.12
C HIS A 203 -11.84 1.51 4.82
N HIS A 204 -11.61 0.52 3.96
CA HIS A 204 -10.93 0.67 2.68
C HIS A 204 -11.70 1.59 1.70
N ARG A 205 -13.02 1.50 1.68
CA ARG A 205 -13.84 2.46 0.90
C ARG A 205 -13.63 3.89 1.34
N GLY A 206 -13.44 4.10 2.64
CA GLY A 206 -13.09 5.40 3.19
C GLY A 206 -11.76 5.93 2.65
N ALA A 207 -10.72 5.09 2.65
CA ALA A 207 -9.42 5.47 2.10
C ALA A 207 -9.50 5.82 0.60
N VAL A 208 -10.22 5.01 -0.20
CA VAL A 208 -10.48 5.32 -1.62
C VAL A 208 -11.22 6.66 -1.79
N SER A 209 -12.19 6.96 -0.92
CA SER A 209 -12.86 8.26 -0.91
C SER A 209 -11.88 9.40 -0.60
N MET A 210 -10.99 9.23 0.39
CA MET A 210 -9.98 10.23 0.72
C MET A 210 -9.00 10.50 -0.44
N VAL A 211 -8.62 9.47 -1.21
CA VAL A 211 -7.82 9.63 -2.43
C VAL A 211 -8.58 10.45 -3.47
N LYS A 212 -9.87 10.16 -3.66
CA LYS A 212 -10.71 10.96 -4.58
C LYS A 212 -10.77 12.42 -4.15
N ASP A 213 -11.02 12.69 -2.87
CA ASP A 213 -11.09 14.04 -2.33
C ASP A 213 -9.76 14.81 -2.50
N LEU A 214 -8.63 14.10 -2.36
CA LEU A 214 -7.31 14.66 -2.66
C LEU A 214 -7.21 15.11 -4.11
N PHE A 215 -7.52 14.23 -5.06
CA PHE A 215 -7.39 14.54 -6.50
C PHE A 215 -8.46 15.53 -7.01
N ASP A 216 -9.59 15.64 -6.32
CA ASP A 216 -10.59 16.68 -6.59
C ASP A 216 -10.17 18.07 -6.04
N SER A 217 -9.17 18.11 -5.15
CA SER A 217 -8.67 19.36 -4.57
C SER A 217 -7.75 20.08 -5.55
N TYR A 218 -8.02 21.36 -5.80
CA TYR A 218 -7.26 22.15 -6.78
C TYR A 218 -5.77 22.20 -6.44
N GLY A 219 -4.94 21.75 -7.39
CA GLY A 219 -3.48 21.75 -7.29
C GLY A 219 -2.88 20.67 -6.38
N ALA A 220 -3.70 19.82 -5.74
CA ALA A 220 -3.21 18.70 -4.96
C ALA A 220 -2.76 17.53 -5.83
N GLY A 221 -1.97 16.62 -5.26
CA GLY A 221 -1.45 15.46 -5.97
C GLY A 221 -0.45 15.78 -7.08
N GLN A 222 0.19 16.97 -7.08
CA GLN A 222 1.23 17.33 -8.04
C GLN A 222 2.64 16.93 -7.56
N ASP A 223 2.82 16.74 -6.26
CA ASP A 223 4.03 16.15 -5.70
C ASP A 223 4.11 14.68 -6.11
N GLU A 224 5.25 14.27 -6.68
CA GLU A 224 5.43 12.93 -7.27
C GLU A 224 5.19 11.81 -6.25
N ILE A 225 5.64 12.01 -5.00
CA ILE A 225 5.48 11.02 -3.95
C ILE A 225 4.01 10.91 -3.53
N VAL A 226 3.32 12.04 -3.39
CA VAL A 226 1.89 12.06 -3.05
C VAL A 226 1.06 11.45 -4.16
N PHE A 227 1.33 11.81 -5.41
CA PHE A 227 0.62 11.24 -6.57
C PHE A 227 0.78 9.73 -6.64
N LYS A 228 2.03 9.25 -6.54
CA LYS A 228 2.31 7.81 -6.58
C LYS A 228 1.64 7.11 -5.41
N PHE A 229 1.84 7.60 -4.20
CA PHE A 229 1.28 7.00 -2.98
C PHE A 229 -0.25 6.92 -3.04
N ALA A 230 -0.94 8.01 -3.36
CA ALA A 230 -2.39 8.03 -3.45
C ALA A 230 -2.91 7.10 -4.56
N SER A 231 -2.20 7.01 -5.69
CA SER A 231 -2.54 6.10 -6.78
C SER A 231 -2.39 4.63 -6.36
N ASP A 232 -1.30 4.29 -5.67
CA ASP A 232 -1.05 2.94 -5.15
C ASP A 232 -2.14 2.55 -4.13
N VAL A 233 -2.43 3.42 -3.14
CA VAL A 233 -3.51 3.22 -2.16
C VAL A 233 -4.86 2.97 -2.85
N ASN A 234 -5.19 3.74 -3.90
CA ASN A 234 -6.44 3.55 -4.63
C ASN A 234 -6.54 2.17 -5.28
N VAL A 235 -5.48 1.70 -5.91
CA VAL A 235 -5.44 0.40 -6.60
C VAL A 235 -5.45 -0.75 -5.60
N ASP A 236 -4.59 -0.68 -4.60
CA ASP A 236 -4.41 -1.76 -3.63
C ASP A 236 -5.66 -1.95 -2.77
N GLN A 237 -6.21 -0.86 -2.23
CA GLN A 237 -7.41 -0.96 -1.41
C GLN A 237 -8.66 -1.32 -2.21
N SER A 238 -8.78 -0.88 -3.47
CA SER A 238 -9.87 -1.34 -4.35
C SER A 238 -9.76 -2.84 -4.65
N THR A 239 -8.56 -3.34 -4.85
CA THR A 239 -8.29 -4.77 -5.08
C THR A 239 -8.59 -5.59 -3.81
N GLU A 240 -8.20 -5.09 -2.64
CA GLU A 240 -8.51 -5.75 -1.37
C GLU A 240 -10.01 -5.74 -1.05
N ILE A 241 -10.73 -4.66 -1.35
CA ILE A 241 -12.20 -4.63 -1.26
C ILE A 241 -12.82 -5.75 -2.09
N ALA A 242 -12.42 -5.90 -3.37
CA ALA A 242 -12.94 -6.94 -4.23
C ALA A 242 -12.63 -8.35 -3.70
N ARG A 243 -11.44 -8.56 -3.14
CA ARG A 243 -11.06 -9.81 -2.48
C ARG A 243 -11.93 -10.08 -1.25
N MET A 244 -12.06 -9.10 -0.35
CA MET A 244 -12.87 -9.24 0.87
C MET A 244 -14.34 -9.50 0.57
N GLN A 245 -14.90 -8.89 -0.47
CA GLN A 245 -16.27 -9.16 -0.92
C GLN A 245 -16.45 -10.62 -1.37
N LYS A 246 -15.47 -11.19 -2.10
CA LYS A 246 -15.48 -12.60 -2.48
C LYS A 246 -15.40 -13.52 -1.26
N MET A 247 -14.53 -13.20 -0.31
CA MET A 247 -14.41 -13.97 0.94
C MET A 247 -15.70 -13.93 1.75
N LEU A 248 -16.31 -12.75 1.88
CA LEU A 248 -17.58 -12.58 2.60
C LEU A 248 -18.73 -13.36 1.92
N ALA A 249 -18.81 -13.32 0.60
CA ALA A 249 -19.81 -14.08 -0.16
C ALA A 249 -19.61 -15.59 0.01
N ALA A 250 -18.38 -16.08 -0.04
CA ALA A 250 -18.06 -17.49 0.17
C ALA A 250 -18.42 -17.95 1.59
N ALA A 251 -18.09 -17.15 2.61
CA ALA A 251 -18.48 -17.44 3.99
C ALA A 251 -19.99 -17.51 4.18
N THR A 252 -20.74 -16.62 3.50
CA THR A 252 -22.22 -16.65 3.55
C THR A 252 -22.83 -17.89 2.88
N LEU A 253 -22.17 -18.41 1.84
CA LEU A 253 -22.62 -19.59 1.09
C LEU A 253 -22.08 -20.91 1.69
N GLY A 254 -21.29 -20.87 2.76
CA GLY A 254 -20.65 -22.04 3.37
C GLY A 254 -19.60 -22.69 2.46
N ILE A 255 -19.00 -21.92 1.54
CA ILE A 255 -17.95 -22.37 0.63
C ILE A 255 -16.60 -22.08 1.28
N GLU A 256 -15.81 -23.11 1.57
CA GLU A 256 -14.43 -22.91 2.03
C GLU A 256 -13.59 -22.29 0.92
N THR A 257 -13.07 -21.08 1.15
CA THR A 257 -12.08 -20.45 0.27
C THR A 257 -10.69 -20.98 0.64
N GLN A 258 -10.11 -21.78 -0.24
CA GLN A 258 -8.72 -22.24 -0.16
C GLN A 258 -7.74 -21.10 -0.46
#